data_c40a477671c0029d40f7c55ea61bdde0
#
_entry.id   c40a477671c0029d40f7c55ea61bdde0
#
_cell.length_a   1.000
_cell.length_b   1.000
_cell.length_c   1.000
_cell.angle_alpha   90.00
_cell.angle_beta   90.00
_cell.angle_gamma   90.00
#
_symmetry.space_group_name_H-M   'P 1'
#
loop_
_entity.id
_entity.type
_entity.pdbx_description
1 polymer ?
#
loop_
_entity_poly.entity_id
_entity_poly.type
_entity_poly.pdbx_seq_one_letter_code
_entity_poly.pdbx_strand_id
1 'polypeptide(L)'
;MRTTIKPLYKNGLKFLWTLTALVTVVVLSGFTNNKAPRQSITLEVTAMAYNSVNSQTKRGDPTLTAWGDKLKPGMKSIAVSHDLIKMGLGHNTKVKIEGLAGVYVVKDKMNKRWKKKIDIYMGQDVKAARKWGRRKVTITFTP
;
A
#
# COMPACT_ATOMS: atom_id res chain seq x y z
N MET A 1 -64.10 60.32 -11.28
CA MET A 1 -62.69 59.95 -11.56
C MET A 1 -62.30 58.87 -10.56
N ARG A 2 -62.17 57.62 -11.02
CA ARG A 2 -61.66 56.49 -10.21
C ARG A 2 -60.25 56.17 -10.76
N THR A 3 -59.26 56.47 -9.95
CA THR A 3 -57.85 56.18 -10.25
C THR A 3 -57.56 54.75 -9.83
N THR A 4 -57.35 53.87 -10.83
CA THR A 4 -56.99 52.47 -10.56
C THR A 4 -55.49 52.36 -10.42
N ILE A 5 -55.01 52.09 -9.19
CA ILE A 5 -53.59 51.80 -8.90
C ILE A 5 -53.35 50.33 -9.22
N LYS A 6 -52.55 50.07 -10.25
CA LYS A 6 -52.06 48.70 -10.55
C LYS A 6 -50.91 48.31 -9.58
N PRO A 7 -50.88 47.12 -8.99
CA PRO A 7 -49.74 46.72 -8.14
C PRO A 7 -48.56 46.30 -9.00
N LEU A 8 -47.45 47.02 -8.80
CA LEU A 8 -46.15 46.82 -9.47
C LEU A 8 -45.27 45.81 -8.70
N TYR A 9 -45.81 44.62 -8.37
CA TYR A 9 -45.00 43.65 -7.67
C TYR A 9 -45.37 42.21 -8.02
N LYS A 10 -44.96 41.72 -9.18
CA LYS A 10 -45.08 40.30 -9.53
C LYS A 10 -43.80 39.66 -10.09
N ASN A 11 -42.71 40.40 -10.32
CA ASN A 11 -41.54 39.86 -10.98
C ASN A 11 -40.31 39.71 -10.06
N GLY A 12 -40.35 40.14 -8.79
CA GLY A 12 -39.22 40.07 -7.88
C GLY A 12 -38.99 38.70 -7.21
N LEU A 13 -40.06 37.88 -7.09
CA LEU A 13 -39.96 36.63 -6.30
C LEU A 13 -39.44 35.43 -7.14
N LYS A 14 -39.56 35.49 -8.49
CA LYS A 14 -39.04 34.41 -9.34
C LYS A 14 -37.55 34.49 -9.56
N PHE A 15 -36.93 35.67 -9.37
CA PHE A 15 -35.50 35.85 -9.57
C PHE A 15 -34.67 35.38 -8.35
N LEU A 16 -35.26 35.40 -7.16
CA LEU A 16 -34.58 34.98 -5.92
C LEU A 16 -34.45 33.46 -5.81
N TRP A 17 -35.39 32.69 -6.36
CA TRP A 17 -35.36 31.21 -6.34
C TRP A 17 -34.37 30.61 -7.31
N THR A 18 -34.08 31.29 -8.42
CA THR A 18 -33.13 30.80 -9.41
C THR A 18 -31.68 31.00 -8.96
N LEU A 19 -31.39 32.03 -8.17
CA LEU A 19 -30.04 32.26 -7.63
C LEU A 19 -29.70 31.30 -6.50
N THR A 20 -30.65 30.90 -5.65
CA THR A 20 -30.42 29.93 -4.57
C THR A 20 -30.25 28.51 -5.09
N ALA A 21 -30.91 28.13 -6.19
CA ALA A 21 -30.76 26.82 -6.82
C ALA A 21 -29.38 26.66 -7.49
N LEU A 22 -28.80 27.74 -8.02
CA LEU A 22 -27.49 27.69 -8.67
C LEU A 22 -26.33 27.58 -7.67
N VAL A 23 -26.47 28.20 -6.48
CA VAL A 23 -25.44 28.14 -5.43
C VAL A 23 -25.39 26.78 -4.74
N THR A 24 -26.54 26.08 -4.59
CA THR A 24 -26.57 24.75 -3.98
C THR A 24 -25.99 23.65 -4.86
N VAL A 25 -26.04 23.77 -6.18
CA VAL A 25 -25.44 22.79 -7.11
C VAL A 25 -23.91 22.88 -7.15
N VAL A 26 -23.33 24.08 -6.94
CA VAL A 26 -21.88 24.28 -6.95
C VAL A 26 -21.21 23.75 -5.68
N VAL A 27 -21.90 23.70 -4.54
CA VAL A 27 -21.33 23.23 -3.27
C VAL A 27 -21.29 21.68 -3.18
N LEU A 28 -22.15 20.96 -3.91
CA LEU A 28 -22.18 19.49 -3.89
C LEU A 28 -21.18 18.81 -4.84
N SER A 29 -20.54 19.54 -5.74
CA SER A 29 -19.56 18.99 -6.69
C SER A 29 -18.10 19.05 -6.21
N GLY A 30 -17.84 19.48 -4.98
CA GLY A 30 -16.50 19.85 -4.49
C GLY A 30 -15.69 18.81 -3.74
N PHE A 31 -16.19 17.58 -3.50
CA PHE A 31 -15.43 16.59 -2.73
C PHE A 31 -15.37 15.20 -3.38
N THR A 32 -15.01 15.14 -4.63
CA THR A 32 -14.44 13.88 -5.14
C THR A 32 -12.96 13.88 -4.78
N ASN A 33 -12.60 13.14 -3.72
CA ASN A 33 -11.22 12.82 -3.36
C ASN A 33 -10.65 11.90 -4.46
N ASN A 34 -10.39 12.44 -5.63
CA ASN A 34 -9.70 11.75 -6.73
C ASN A 34 -8.21 11.63 -6.35
N LYS A 35 -7.93 10.76 -5.37
CA LYS A 35 -6.57 10.28 -5.16
C LYS A 35 -6.22 9.47 -6.41
N ALA A 36 -5.36 10.03 -7.25
CA ALA A 36 -4.87 9.33 -8.44
C ALA A 36 -4.47 7.89 -8.08
N PRO A 37 -4.84 6.88 -8.88
CA PRO A 37 -4.48 5.50 -8.60
C PRO A 37 -2.95 5.42 -8.50
N ARG A 38 -2.43 4.95 -7.36
CA ARG A 38 -0.99 4.76 -7.20
C ARG A 38 -0.53 3.70 -8.19
N GLN A 39 0.43 4.05 -9.01
CA GLN A 39 0.96 3.14 -10.03
C GLN A 39 1.70 1.98 -9.36
N SER A 40 1.40 0.75 -9.78
CA SER A 40 2.11 -0.44 -9.32
C SER A 40 3.45 -0.57 -10.04
N ILE A 41 4.46 -1.02 -9.30
CA ILE A 41 5.80 -1.31 -9.81
C ILE A 41 5.95 -2.83 -9.91
N THR A 42 6.42 -3.30 -11.07
CA THR A 42 6.73 -4.71 -11.32
C THR A 42 8.20 -4.83 -11.73
N LEU A 43 8.96 -5.69 -11.05
CA LEU A 43 10.38 -5.90 -11.36
C LEU A 43 10.87 -7.29 -10.97
N GLU A 44 11.95 -7.75 -11.61
CA GLU A 44 12.63 -8.99 -11.27
C GLU A 44 13.62 -8.77 -10.13
N VAL A 45 13.61 -9.69 -9.15
CA VAL A 45 14.52 -9.72 -8.01
C VAL A 45 15.05 -11.14 -7.77
N THR A 46 16.15 -11.24 -7.02
CA THR A 46 16.58 -12.54 -6.49
C THR A 46 15.85 -12.81 -5.17
N ALA A 47 15.07 -13.88 -5.11
CA ALA A 47 14.41 -14.33 -3.89
C ALA A 47 15.21 -15.47 -3.25
N MET A 48 15.37 -15.37 -1.94
CA MET A 48 15.88 -16.40 -1.05
C MET A 48 14.82 -16.69 0.03
N ALA A 49 15.11 -17.61 0.93
CA ALA A 49 14.23 -17.90 2.06
C ALA A 49 15.04 -18.04 3.35
N TYR A 50 14.44 -17.61 4.47
CA TYR A 50 15.04 -17.73 5.79
C TYR A 50 14.04 -18.24 6.83
N ASN A 51 14.59 -18.70 7.95
CA ASN A 51 13.84 -19.25 9.08
C ASN A 51 14.19 -18.53 10.38
N SER A 52 13.27 -18.59 11.34
CA SER A 52 13.49 -18.10 12.72
C SER A 52 13.93 -19.24 13.67
N VAL A 53 14.82 -20.13 13.21
CA VAL A 53 15.39 -21.18 14.09
C VAL A 53 16.67 -20.69 14.77
N ASN A 54 16.81 -20.93 16.06
CA ASN A 54 17.91 -20.43 16.88
C ASN A 54 19.32 -20.81 16.37
N SER A 55 19.44 -21.95 15.69
CA SER A 55 20.71 -22.43 15.13
C SER A 55 21.22 -21.61 13.93
N GLN A 56 20.38 -20.78 13.32
CA GLN A 56 20.72 -20.03 12.09
C GLN A 56 20.79 -18.52 12.32
N THR A 57 20.50 -18.02 13.50
CA THR A 57 20.46 -16.60 13.81
C THR A 57 21.61 -16.19 14.74
N LYS A 58 22.14 -14.98 14.51
CA LYS A 58 23.08 -14.35 15.44
C LYS A 58 22.41 -14.15 16.80
N ARG A 59 23.21 -13.96 17.85
CA ARG A 59 22.74 -13.68 19.24
C ARG A 59 21.56 -12.70 19.24
N GLY A 60 20.42 -13.13 19.80
CA GLY A 60 19.19 -12.34 19.90
C GLY A 60 17.93 -13.16 19.62
N ASP A 61 16.78 -12.51 19.61
CA ASP A 61 15.50 -13.12 19.25
C ASP A 61 15.43 -13.26 17.72
N PRO A 62 15.43 -14.50 17.15
CA PRO A 62 15.39 -14.72 15.72
C PRO A 62 14.07 -14.31 15.07
N THR A 63 13.06 -14.01 15.86
CA THR A 63 11.76 -13.53 15.39
C THR A 63 11.66 -12.01 15.34
N LEU A 64 12.60 -11.29 15.97
CA LEU A 64 12.61 -9.84 16.01
C LEU A 64 13.27 -9.28 14.74
N THR A 65 12.52 -8.47 13.99
CA THR A 65 12.98 -7.83 12.75
C THR A 65 13.76 -6.55 13.02
N ALA A 66 14.47 -6.05 12.01
CA ALA A 66 15.22 -4.79 12.12
C ALA A 66 14.33 -3.54 12.29
N TRP A 67 13.03 -3.65 12.14
CA TRP A 67 12.05 -2.59 12.44
C TRP A 67 11.27 -2.85 13.73
N GLY A 68 11.60 -3.91 14.49
CA GLY A 68 10.97 -4.22 15.77
C GLY A 68 9.68 -5.05 15.66
N ASP A 69 9.29 -5.50 14.47
CA ASP A 69 8.18 -6.45 14.34
C ASP A 69 8.57 -7.82 14.86
N LYS A 70 7.62 -8.51 15.51
CA LYS A 70 7.80 -9.89 15.94
C LYS A 70 7.15 -10.85 14.96
N LEU A 71 7.96 -11.65 14.28
CA LEU A 71 7.48 -12.64 13.31
C LEU A 71 6.91 -13.86 14.02
N LYS A 72 5.86 -14.43 13.44
CA LYS A 72 5.23 -15.67 13.91
C LYS A 72 5.22 -16.69 12.78
N PRO A 73 5.35 -18.00 13.06
CA PRO A 73 5.18 -19.04 12.06
C PRO A 73 3.86 -18.87 11.29
N GLY A 74 3.91 -19.07 9.95
CA GLY A 74 2.77 -18.88 9.06
C GLY A 74 2.55 -17.45 8.55
N MET A 75 3.27 -16.45 9.07
CA MET A 75 3.19 -15.08 8.51
C MET A 75 3.77 -15.03 7.10
N LYS A 76 3.01 -14.46 6.16
CA LYS A 76 3.48 -14.13 4.81
C LYS A 76 4.27 -12.82 4.86
N SER A 77 5.55 -12.89 5.21
CA SER A 77 6.43 -11.72 5.33
C SER A 77 7.74 -11.91 4.58
N ILE A 78 8.37 -10.79 4.24
CA ILE A 78 9.67 -10.76 3.58
C ILE A 78 10.58 -9.71 4.21
N ALA A 79 11.90 -9.97 4.10
CA ALA A 79 12.95 -8.96 4.23
C ALA A 79 13.33 -8.44 2.84
N VAL A 80 13.69 -7.17 2.72
CA VAL A 80 14.03 -6.52 1.45
C VAL A 80 15.37 -5.81 1.50
N SER A 81 16.08 -5.77 0.36
CA SER A 81 17.31 -5.00 0.23
C SER A 81 17.04 -3.49 0.22
N HIS A 82 18.03 -2.70 0.66
CA HIS A 82 17.86 -1.26 0.87
C HIS A 82 17.53 -0.46 -0.40
N ASP A 83 17.95 -0.92 -1.57
CA ASP A 83 17.61 -0.30 -2.85
C ASP A 83 16.12 -0.44 -3.17
N LEU A 84 15.50 -1.57 -2.84
CA LEU A 84 14.05 -1.77 -2.99
C LEU A 84 13.24 -0.88 -2.04
N ILE A 85 13.75 -0.63 -0.82
CA ILE A 85 13.14 0.32 0.11
C ILE A 85 13.09 1.73 -0.50
N LYS A 86 14.17 2.16 -1.16
CA LYS A 86 14.24 3.46 -1.85
C LYS A 86 13.27 3.56 -3.03
N MET A 87 12.86 2.43 -3.60
CA MET A 87 11.84 2.35 -4.67
C MET A 87 10.40 2.33 -4.12
N GLY A 88 10.22 2.42 -2.80
CA GLY A 88 8.91 2.41 -2.15
C GLY A 88 8.47 1.05 -1.60
N LEU A 89 9.28 -0.02 -1.74
CA LEU A 89 9.02 -1.32 -1.12
C LEU A 89 9.52 -1.30 0.34
N GLY A 90 8.95 -0.42 1.15
CA GLY A 90 9.32 -0.20 2.54
C GLY A 90 8.52 -1.02 3.54
N HIS A 91 8.71 -0.71 4.83
CA HIS A 91 8.00 -1.36 5.94
C HIS A 91 6.48 -1.35 5.75
N ASN A 92 5.82 -2.47 5.97
CA ASN A 92 4.38 -2.70 5.81
C ASN A 92 3.85 -2.62 4.35
N THR A 93 4.70 -2.40 3.35
CA THR A 93 4.27 -2.46 1.96
C THR A 93 3.83 -3.88 1.60
N LYS A 94 2.69 -3.99 0.91
CA LYS A 94 2.15 -5.24 0.40
C LYS A 94 2.77 -5.57 -0.95
N VAL A 95 3.14 -6.83 -1.16
CA VAL A 95 3.81 -7.30 -2.39
C VAL A 95 3.27 -8.64 -2.83
N LYS A 96 3.04 -8.81 -4.12
CA LYS A 96 2.79 -10.10 -4.77
C LYS A 96 4.12 -10.64 -5.29
N ILE A 97 4.35 -11.94 -5.12
CA ILE A 97 5.57 -12.63 -5.54
C ILE A 97 5.17 -13.76 -6.49
N GLU A 98 5.72 -13.76 -7.67
CA GLU A 98 5.49 -14.81 -8.66
C GLU A 98 5.82 -16.19 -8.08
N GLY A 99 4.95 -17.17 -8.35
CA GLY A 99 5.07 -18.54 -7.84
C GLY A 99 4.67 -18.73 -6.37
N LEU A 100 4.20 -17.67 -5.68
CA LEU A 100 3.70 -17.77 -4.32
C LEU A 100 2.26 -17.26 -4.20
N ALA A 101 1.42 -18.05 -3.54
CA ALA A 101 0.02 -17.70 -3.33
C ALA A 101 -0.16 -16.59 -2.27
N GLY A 102 -1.01 -15.60 -2.60
CA GLY A 102 -1.41 -14.53 -1.71
C GLY A 102 -0.51 -13.31 -1.73
N VAL A 103 -0.65 -12.46 -0.70
CA VAL A 103 0.08 -11.20 -0.57
C VAL A 103 1.04 -11.31 0.61
N TYR A 104 2.27 -10.90 0.38
CA TYR A 104 3.31 -10.81 1.39
C TYR A 104 3.43 -9.37 1.90
N VAL A 105 3.95 -9.21 3.11
CA VAL A 105 4.16 -7.90 3.74
C VAL A 105 5.64 -7.73 4.04
N VAL A 106 6.19 -6.58 3.71
CA VAL A 106 7.58 -6.24 4.07
C VAL A 106 7.65 -5.97 5.58
N LYS A 107 8.38 -6.83 6.30
CA LYS A 107 8.53 -6.76 7.76
C LYS A 107 9.97 -6.65 8.22
N ASP A 108 10.93 -6.85 7.31
CA ASP A 108 12.33 -6.79 7.67
C ASP A 108 13.20 -6.20 6.54
N LYS A 109 14.39 -5.76 6.89
CA LYS A 109 15.40 -5.24 5.95
C LYS A 109 16.66 -6.09 5.98
N MET A 110 17.21 -6.33 4.81
CA MET A 110 18.44 -7.09 4.63
C MET A 110 19.68 -6.21 4.93
N ASN A 111 20.83 -6.86 5.06
CA ASN A 111 22.13 -6.14 5.15
C ASN A 111 22.32 -5.21 3.93
N LYS A 112 22.95 -4.05 4.14
CA LYS A 112 23.18 -3.01 3.12
C LYS A 112 23.95 -3.48 1.87
N ARG A 113 24.73 -4.56 1.98
CA ARG A 113 25.49 -5.16 0.87
C ARG A 113 24.60 -5.79 -0.21
N TRP A 114 23.35 -6.16 0.15
CA TRP A 114 22.42 -6.80 -0.77
C TRP A 114 21.72 -5.79 -1.68
N LYS A 115 21.57 -6.14 -2.95
CA LYS A 115 20.88 -5.37 -3.98
C LYS A 115 19.91 -6.25 -4.76
N LYS A 116 18.74 -5.70 -5.13
CA LYS A 116 17.67 -6.38 -5.87
C LYS A 116 17.36 -7.76 -5.32
N LYS A 117 17.22 -7.83 -3.98
CA LYS A 117 16.97 -9.10 -3.28
C LYS A 117 15.84 -8.99 -2.28
N ILE A 118 15.12 -10.09 -2.17
CA ILE A 118 14.15 -10.33 -1.10
C ILE A 118 14.48 -11.63 -0.39
N ASP A 119 14.08 -11.74 0.87
CA ASP A 119 14.26 -12.94 1.67
C ASP A 119 12.91 -13.32 2.28
N ILE A 120 12.39 -14.50 1.92
CA ILE A 120 11.03 -14.94 2.25
C ILE A 120 11.05 -15.65 3.59
N TYR A 121 10.22 -15.21 4.52
CA TYR A 121 10.09 -15.85 5.82
C TYR A 121 9.32 -17.17 5.70
N MET A 122 9.94 -18.27 6.12
CA MET A 122 9.38 -19.63 6.10
C MET A 122 9.12 -20.16 7.53
N GLY A 123 9.01 -19.28 8.52
CA GLY A 123 8.76 -19.68 9.91
C GLY A 123 9.84 -20.60 10.45
N GLN A 124 9.47 -21.80 10.87
CA GLN A 124 10.37 -22.83 11.35
C GLN A 124 10.61 -23.97 10.32
N ASP A 125 10.02 -23.87 9.13
CA ASP A 125 10.12 -24.89 8.09
C ASP A 125 11.45 -24.78 7.32
N VAL A 126 12.49 -25.38 7.87
CA VAL A 126 13.83 -25.44 7.25
C VAL A 126 13.81 -26.20 5.92
N LYS A 127 12.95 -27.23 5.79
CA LYS A 127 12.85 -28.02 4.53
C LYS A 127 12.25 -27.16 3.42
N ALA A 128 11.18 -26.41 3.71
CA ALA A 128 10.60 -25.49 2.74
C ALA A 128 11.59 -24.40 2.30
N ALA A 129 12.33 -23.81 3.22
CA ALA A 129 13.35 -22.82 2.91
C ALA A 129 14.48 -23.37 2.02
N ARG A 130 14.97 -24.58 2.33
CA ARG A 130 15.99 -25.26 1.50
C ARG A 130 15.45 -25.62 0.12
N LYS A 131 14.22 -26.12 0.03
CA LYS A 131 13.56 -26.45 -1.25
C LYS A 131 13.32 -25.19 -2.09
N TRP A 132 13.00 -24.07 -1.47
CA TRP A 132 12.89 -22.78 -2.16
C TRP A 132 14.23 -22.39 -2.80
N GLY A 133 15.30 -22.45 -2.03
CA GLY A 133 16.64 -22.10 -2.48
C GLY A 133 16.77 -20.63 -2.87
N ARG A 134 17.53 -20.39 -3.93
CA ARG A 134 17.78 -19.06 -4.52
C ARG A 134 17.33 -19.05 -5.97
N ARG A 135 16.42 -18.13 -6.33
CA ARG A 135 15.87 -18.02 -7.68
C ARG A 135 15.50 -16.60 -8.06
N LYS A 136 15.34 -16.35 -9.34
CA LYS A 136 14.76 -15.12 -9.86
C LYS A 136 13.23 -15.22 -9.82
N VAL A 137 12.58 -14.16 -9.41
CA VAL A 137 11.12 -14.04 -9.38
C VAL A 137 10.69 -12.62 -9.74
N THR A 138 9.50 -12.49 -10.29
CA THR A 138 8.85 -11.19 -10.49
C THR A 138 8.10 -10.81 -9.24
N ILE A 139 8.26 -9.56 -8.79
CA ILE A 139 7.46 -8.98 -7.70
C ILE A 139 6.65 -7.80 -8.21
N THR A 140 5.45 -7.60 -7.64
CA THR A 140 4.58 -6.46 -7.94
C THR A 140 4.09 -5.84 -6.64
N PHE A 141 4.26 -4.53 -6.50
CA PHE A 141 3.84 -3.74 -5.33
C PHE A 141 3.42 -2.33 -5.73
N THR A 142 2.71 -1.65 -4.83
CA THR A 142 2.36 -0.23 -4.95
C THR A 142 3.03 0.52 -3.80
N PRO A 143 3.87 1.52 -4.09
CA PRO A 143 4.58 2.34 -3.09
C PRO A 143 3.65 3.08 -2.14
#